data_53a9900e10d3cae3ed7daeaa351749cb
#
_entry.id   53a9900e10d3cae3ed7daeaa351749cb
#
_cell.length_a   1.000
_cell.length_b   1.000
_cell.length_c   1.000
_cell.angle_alpha   90.00
_cell.angle_beta   90.00
_cell.angle_gamma   90.00
#
_symmetry.space_group_name_H-M   'P 1'
#
loop_
_entity.id
_entity.type
_entity.pdbx_description
1 polymer ?
#
loop_
_entity_poly.entity_id
_entity_poly.type
_entity_poly.pdbx_seq_one_letter_code
_entity_poly.pdbx_strand_id
1 'polypeptide(L)'
;MTIESIIGITAGLIAIGGAVASLYKKLKKRSLTELMNQLVDRRLTNDQHKKILRKMNRLLGFKIKNEYIQNFVLNDRGKETVFMDICDSNDIEPKEDICKKFLNVDMKKFRANYYSKRNNASLKETMPVYMKRNSVEQTVYMSELLMSRFPETCKNLIKILEKHHVNYSFIKGTKDIWCRDYMPVQTESGKLIQFKYDPSYLKGKKEWEESRSDVKEICRLNNINAIFSDINLDGGNVLICNGRAIISDRIFTENPTYDKASLVNELTKLLECEIIIIPAINGDYTGHADGMVRFVNRNTILGNRMADEYKYWQKGMQKVLETYNLTYIDLPFLTDIKDSKHPESAIGIYVNYLEVNDLIVAPIFNREEDKQVIEILKNAFPNKQIESINYNDVAQEGGLLNCTTWVVHKKD
;
A
#
# COMPACT_ATOMS: atom_id res chain seq x y z
N MET A 1 8.67 53.42 -10.61
CA MET A 1 8.92 52.42 -9.53
C MET A 1 10.13 51.62 -9.97
N THR A 2 11.19 51.66 -9.19
CA THR A 2 12.42 50.92 -9.49
C THR A 2 12.26 49.45 -9.16
N ILE A 3 12.99 48.57 -9.80
CA ILE A 3 13.00 47.12 -9.57
C ILE A 3 13.26 46.82 -8.08
N GLU A 4 14.05 47.63 -7.40
CA GLU A 4 14.32 47.54 -5.97
C GLU A 4 13.09 47.79 -5.10
N SER A 5 12.19 48.71 -5.50
CA SER A 5 10.93 48.96 -4.80
C SER A 5 9.95 47.78 -4.95
N ILE A 6 9.95 47.07 -6.08
CA ILE A 6 9.12 45.88 -6.30
C ILE A 6 9.64 44.72 -5.50
N ILE A 7 10.94 44.52 -5.44
CA ILE A 7 11.59 43.46 -4.61
C ILE A 7 11.32 43.69 -3.13
N GLY A 8 11.39 44.92 -2.66
CA GLY A 8 11.07 45.26 -1.25
C GLY A 8 9.63 45.00 -0.87
N ILE A 9 8.67 45.29 -1.77
CA ILE A 9 7.23 45.04 -1.53
C ILE A 9 6.94 43.53 -1.54
N THR A 10 7.52 42.77 -2.46
CA THR A 10 7.33 41.30 -2.50
C THR A 10 7.97 40.61 -1.32
N ALA A 11 9.15 41.02 -0.88
CA ALA A 11 9.78 40.49 0.33
C ALA A 11 8.97 40.80 1.60
N GLY A 12 8.42 42.00 1.70
CA GLY A 12 7.52 42.40 2.78
C GLY A 12 6.22 41.56 2.82
N LEU A 13 5.60 41.30 1.68
CA LEU A 13 4.40 40.47 1.58
C LEU A 13 4.68 39.01 1.93
N ILE A 14 5.82 38.47 1.54
CA ILE A 14 6.26 37.10 1.92
C ILE A 14 6.52 37.02 3.42
N ALA A 15 7.15 38.01 4.03
CA ALA A 15 7.40 38.06 5.47
C ALA A 15 6.10 38.17 6.29
N ILE A 16 5.13 38.98 5.82
CA ILE A 16 3.79 39.09 6.45
C ILE A 16 3.04 37.75 6.29
N GLY A 17 3.07 37.12 5.13
CA GLY A 17 2.48 35.80 4.90
C GLY A 17 3.07 34.73 5.81
N GLY A 18 4.40 34.73 6.01
CA GLY A 18 5.09 33.81 6.93
C GLY A 18 4.71 34.06 8.40
N ALA A 19 4.60 35.31 8.83
CA ALA A 19 4.16 35.67 10.19
C ALA A 19 2.71 35.26 10.46
N VAL A 20 1.81 35.51 9.51
CA VAL A 20 0.40 35.09 9.60
C VAL A 20 0.28 33.56 9.63
N ALA A 21 1.03 32.83 8.80
CA ALA A 21 1.04 31.38 8.82
C ALA A 21 1.57 30.82 10.15
N SER A 22 2.61 31.44 10.72
CA SER A 22 3.15 31.05 12.03
C SER A 22 2.17 31.31 13.16
N LEU A 23 1.47 32.46 13.13
CA LEU A 23 0.44 32.79 14.12
C LEU A 23 -0.75 31.84 14.01
N TYR A 24 -1.20 31.53 12.80
CA TYR A 24 -2.27 30.54 12.54
C TYR A 24 -1.90 29.16 13.09
N LYS A 25 -0.66 28.67 12.85
CA LYS A 25 -0.18 27.41 13.42
C LYS A 25 -0.22 27.42 14.95
N LYS A 26 0.23 28.51 15.60
CA LYS A 26 0.19 28.64 17.07
C LYS A 26 -1.22 28.62 17.64
N LEU A 27 -2.16 29.36 16.99
CA LEU A 27 -3.57 29.38 17.41
C LEU A 27 -4.24 28.01 17.20
N LYS A 28 -3.97 27.36 16.07
CA LYS A 28 -4.46 26.00 15.76
C LYS A 28 -3.96 25.00 16.82
N LYS A 29 -2.67 25.03 17.16
CA LYS A 29 -2.04 24.16 18.16
C LYS A 29 -2.72 24.33 19.53
N ARG A 30 -2.93 25.58 19.97
CA ARG A 30 -3.62 25.89 21.24
C ARG A 30 -5.05 25.34 21.25
N SER A 31 -5.83 25.63 20.21
CA SER A 31 -7.22 25.19 20.10
C SER A 31 -7.35 23.66 20.06
N LEU A 32 -6.46 22.96 19.36
CA LEU A 32 -6.43 21.50 19.35
C LEU A 32 -6.13 20.93 20.73
N THR A 33 -5.14 21.48 21.43
CA THR A 33 -4.78 21.06 22.80
C THR A 33 -5.96 21.24 23.76
N GLU A 34 -6.69 22.35 23.68
CA GLU A 34 -7.88 22.60 24.49
C GLU A 34 -9.01 21.61 24.18
N LEU A 35 -9.26 21.32 22.91
CA LEU A 35 -10.29 20.34 22.48
C LEU A 35 -9.93 18.90 22.89
N MET A 36 -8.66 18.52 22.81
CA MET A 36 -8.18 17.24 23.32
C MET A 36 -8.38 17.10 24.81
N ASN A 37 -8.11 18.15 25.58
CA ASN A 37 -8.37 18.19 27.03
C ASN A 37 -9.87 17.99 27.34
N GLN A 38 -10.75 18.57 26.52
CA GLN A 38 -12.20 18.42 26.70
C GLN A 38 -12.66 16.99 26.35
N LEU A 39 -12.09 16.34 25.32
CA LEU A 39 -12.46 14.98 24.92
C LEU A 39 -12.26 13.93 26.02
N VAL A 40 -11.32 14.13 26.93
CA VAL A 40 -11.02 13.18 28.03
C VAL A 40 -11.96 13.32 29.22
N ASP A 41 -12.86 14.30 29.24
CA ASP A 41 -13.86 14.43 30.31
C ASP A 41 -14.95 13.35 30.18
N ARG A 42 -14.88 12.33 31.05
CA ARG A 42 -15.83 11.20 31.06
C ARG A 42 -17.28 11.60 31.41
N ARG A 43 -17.51 12.85 31.83
CA ARG A 43 -18.84 13.38 32.17
C ARG A 43 -19.57 13.90 30.96
N LEU A 44 -18.90 14.01 29.80
CA LEU A 44 -19.52 14.48 28.57
C LEU A 44 -20.52 13.48 28.02
N THR A 45 -21.66 13.99 27.55
CA THR A 45 -22.63 13.20 26.80
C THR A 45 -22.10 12.88 25.38
N ASN A 46 -22.67 11.86 24.74
CA ASN A 46 -22.30 11.50 23.36
C ASN A 46 -22.46 12.68 22.37
N ASP A 47 -23.44 13.56 22.57
CA ASP A 47 -23.64 14.74 21.72
C ASP A 47 -22.60 15.83 21.96
N GLN A 48 -22.12 15.98 23.19
CA GLN A 48 -21.02 16.88 23.52
C GLN A 48 -19.71 16.37 22.89
N HIS A 49 -19.41 15.07 22.99
CA HIS A 49 -18.28 14.46 22.28
C HIS A 49 -18.33 14.70 20.76
N LYS A 50 -19.50 14.48 20.13
CA LYS A 50 -19.68 14.75 18.70
C LYS A 50 -19.44 16.22 18.33
N LYS A 51 -19.83 17.19 19.20
CA LYS A 51 -19.58 18.63 18.96
C LYS A 51 -18.08 18.95 19.02
N ILE A 52 -17.35 18.40 20.00
CA ILE A 52 -15.91 18.59 20.14
C ILE A 52 -15.19 18.03 18.91
N LEU A 53 -15.54 16.83 18.48
CA LEU A 53 -14.96 16.18 17.30
C LEU A 53 -15.23 16.94 16.00
N ARG A 54 -16.42 17.52 15.81
CA ARG A 54 -16.70 18.39 14.66
C ARG A 54 -15.80 19.63 14.64
N LYS A 55 -15.47 20.19 15.82
CA LYS A 55 -14.53 21.32 15.92
C LYS A 55 -13.10 20.88 15.62
N MET A 56 -12.67 19.71 16.14
CA MET A 56 -11.36 19.14 15.83
C MET A 56 -11.22 18.83 14.34
N ASN A 57 -12.22 18.20 13.71
CA ASN A 57 -12.22 17.90 12.29
C ASN A 57 -12.07 19.15 11.41
N ARG A 58 -12.71 20.26 11.78
CA ARG A 58 -12.52 21.54 11.07
C ARG A 58 -11.10 22.09 11.21
N LEU A 59 -10.48 21.93 12.38
CA LEU A 59 -9.11 22.41 12.63
C LEU A 59 -8.07 21.53 11.97
N LEU A 60 -8.33 20.21 11.90
CA LEU A 60 -7.43 19.24 11.30
C LEU A 60 -7.51 19.21 9.77
N GLY A 61 -8.67 19.62 9.20
CA GLY A 61 -8.91 19.57 7.76
C GLY A 61 -9.27 18.18 7.24
N PHE A 62 -9.46 17.18 8.13
CA PHE A 62 -9.92 15.84 7.77
C PHE A 62 -10.99 15.34 8.75
N LYS A 63 -11.78 14.35 8.33
CA LYS A 63 -12.84 13.75 9.16
C LYS A 63 -12.26 12.61 10.00
N ILE A 64 -12.18 12.80 11.32
CA ILE A 64 -12.05 11.67 12.25
C ILE A 64 -13.38 10.92 12.21
N LYS A 65 -13.38 9.68 11.69
CA LYS A 65 -14.60 8.86 11.58
C LYS A 65 -15.14 8.49 12.97
N ASN A 66 -16.46 8.37 13.11
CA ASN A 66 -17.11 7.95 14.36
C ASN A 66 -16.61 6.59 14.90
N GLU A 67 -16.17 5.69 14.02
CA GLU A 67 -15.58 4.40 14.37
C GLU A 67 -14.26 4.52 15.15
N TYR A 68 -13.43 5.51 14.83
CA TYR A 68 -12.24 5.82 15.62
C TYR A 68 -12.62 6.28 17.03
N ILE A 69 -13.78 6.89 17.21
CA ILE A 69 -14.26 7.36 18.52
C ILE A 69 -14.75 6.19 19.37
N GLN A 70 -15.44 5.21 18.79
CA GLN A 70 -15.84 4.00 19.49
C GLN A 70 -14.63 3.15 19.85
N ASN A 71 -13.67 3.00 18.94
CA ASN A 71 -12.38 2.34 19.22
C ASN A 71 -11.52 3.17 20.20
N PHE A 72 -11.64 4.48 20.17
CA PHE A 72 -10.98 5.43 21.07
C PHE A 72 -11.50 5.30 22.53
N VAL A 73 -12.74 4.89 22.71
CA VAL A 73 -13.35 4.66 24.04
C VAL A 73 -13.15 3.22 24.53
N LEU A 74 -12.97 2.26 23.60
CA LEU A 74 -13.01 0.83 23.89
C LEU A 74 -11.66 0.10 23.76
N ASN A 75 -10.65 0.69 23.10
CA ASN A 75 -9.40 -0.02 22.81
C ASN A 75 -8.17 0.87 23.11
N ASP A 76 -7.43 0.55 24.19
CA ASP A 76 -6.28 1.35 24.65
C ASP A 76 -5.15 1.51 23.62
N ARG A 77 -4.97 0.53 22.72
CA ARG A 77 -3.97 0.59 21.62
C ARG A 77 -4.36 1.57 20.49
N GLY A 78 -5.66 1.64 20.16
CA GLY A 78 -6.17 2.57 19.15
C GLY A 78 -6.05 4.04 19.58
N LYS A 79 -6.25 4.31 20.88
CA LYS A 79 -6.14 5.65 21.47
C LYS A 79 -4.74 6.21 21.36
N GLU A 80 -3.71 5.40 21.66
CA GLU A 80 -2.31 5.81 21.66
C GLU A 80 -1.86 6.21 20.25
N THR A 81 -2.21 5.43 19.25
CA THR A 81 -1.85 5.69 17.84
C THR A 81 -2.52 6.96 17.33
N VAL A 82 -3.83 7.13 17.53
CA VAL A 82 -4.56 8.34 17.09
C VAL A 82 -4.06 9.59 17.81
N PHE A 83 -3.74 9.48 19.11
CA PHE A 83 -3.18 10.58 19.88
C PHE A 83 -1.80 10.99 19.37
N MET A 84 -0.93 10.02 19.09
CA MET A 84 0.39 10.26 18.50
C MET A 84 0.28 10.91 17.12
N ASP A 85 -0.58 10.40 16.25
CA ASP A 85 -0.79 10.93 14.91
C ASP A 85 -1.29 12.39 14.94
N ILE A 86 -2.16 12.73 15.89
CA ILE A 86 -2.62 14.11 16.10
C ILE A 86 -1.47 15.00 16.59
N CYS A 87 -0.65 14.51 17.54
CA CYS A 87 0.48 15.23 18.06
C CYS A 87 1.55 15.47 16.98
N ASP A 88 1.93 14.43 16.25
CA ASP A 88 2.97 14.49 15.21
C ASP A 88 2.53 15.36 14.01
N SER A 89 1.29 15.19 13.52
CA SER A 89 0.78 15.95 12.38
C SER A 89 0.60 17.45 12.64
N ASN A 90 0.52 17.85 13.92
CA ASN A 90 0.30 19.24 14.32
C ASN A 90 1.42 19.84 15.18
N ASP A 91 2.53 19.13 15.32
CA ASP A 91 3.68 19.52 16.14
C ASP A 91 3.28 19.89 17.61
N ILE A 92 2.40 19.08 18.20
CA ILE A 92 1.89 19.25 19.56
C ILE A 92 2.71 18.39 20.50
N GLU A 93 3.34 19.02 21.51
CA GLU A 93 3.97 18.27 22.60
C GLU A 93 2.89 17.75 23.56
N PRO A 94 2.83 16.41 23.82
CA PRO A 94 1.83 15.85 24.71
C PRO A 94 2.06 16.30 26.16
N LYS A 95 1.02 16.80 26.82
CA LYS A 95 1.09 17.18 28.25
C LYS A 95 0.84 15.97 29.15
N GLU A 96 1.49 15.97 30.32
CA GLU A 96 1.47 14.87 31.29
C GLU A 96 0.07 14.49 31.77
N ASP A 97 -0.74 15.48 32.08
CA ASP A 97 -2.13 15.32 32.53
C ASP A 97 -3.04 14.74 31.43
N ILE A 98 -2.78 15.10 30.17
CA ILE A 98 -3.51 14.56 29.02
C ILE A 98 -3.11 13.10 28.79
N CYS A 99 -1.81 12.81 28.78
CA CYS A 99 -1.32 11.45 28.57
C CYS A 99 -1.78 10.50 29.68
N LYS A 100 -1.70 10.93 30.95
CA LYS A 100 -2.11 10.14 32.10
C LYS A 100 -3.63 9.87 32.12
N LYS A 101 -4.44 10.87 31.78
CA LYS A 101 -5.91 10.75 31.75
C LYS A 101 -6.43 10.01 30.54
N PHE A 102 -5.75 10.16 29.41
CA PHE A 102 -6.22 9.66 28.11
C PHE A 102 -5.69 8.28 27.78
N LEU A 103 -4.41 8.05 28.06
CA LEU A 103 -3.70 6.83 27.66
C LEU A 103 -3.44 5.87 28.82
N ASN A 104 -3.62 6.33 30.07
CA ASN A 104 -3.23 5.57 31.26
C ASN A 104 -1.77 5.09 31.24
N VAL A 105 -0.87 5.86 30.63
CA VAL A 105 0.54 5.53 30.37
C VAL A 105 1.46 6.43 31.19
N ASP A 106 2.56 5.86 31.68
CA ASP A 106 3.63 6.59 32.34
C ASP A 106 4.34 7.55 31.35
N MET A 107 4.37 8.83 31.70
CA MET A 107 4.96 9.89 30.86
C MET A 107 6.42 9.71 30.53
N LYS A 108 7.22 9.09 31.39
CA LYS A 108 8.63 8.79 31.06
C LYS A 108 8.73 7.84 29.90
N LYS A 109 7.86 6.83 29.87
CA LYS A 109 7.80 5.82 28.81
C LYS A 109 7.22 6.41 27.51
N PHE A 110 6.22 7.29 27.62
CA PHE A 110 5.60 7.97 26.49
C PHE A 110 6.56 8.99 25.86
N ARG A 111 7.23 9.83 26.66
CA ARG A 111 8.24 10.78 26.18
C ARG A 111 9.43 10.07 25.52
N ALA A 112 9.94 9.00 26.10
CA ALA A 112 11.01 8.22 25.50
C ALA A 112 10.63 7.70 24.10
N ASN A 113 9.40 7.23 23.91
CA ASN A 113 8.89 6.79 22.61
C ASN A 113 8.62 7.96 21.65
N TYR A 114 8.10 9.09 22.14
CA TYR A 114 7.82 10.28 21.33
C TYR A 114 9.11 10.94 20.83
N TYR A 115 10.08 11.17 21.72
CA TYR A 115 11.36 11.78 21.33
C TYR A 115 12.28 10.83 20.58
N SER A 116 12.22 9.53 20.81
CA SER A 116 12.98 8.57 19.99
C SER A 116 12.50 8.55 18.55
N LYS A 117 11.19 8.65 18.29
CA LYS A 117 10.64 8.78 16.94
C LYS A 117 11.00 10.12 16.27
N ARG A 118 11.08 11.21 17.05
CA ARG A 118 11.37 12.56 16.54
C ARG A 118 12.86 12.79 16.28
N ASN A 119 13.74 12.16 17.06
CA ASN A 119 15.21 12.27 16.94
C ASN A 119 15.80 11.21 15.97
N ASN A 120 15.04 10.17 15.61
CA ASN A 120 15.48 9.14 14.67
C ASN A 120 15.29 9.51 13.18
N ALA A 121 15.09 10.81 12.87
CA ALA A 121 15.45 11.33 11.54
C ALA A 121 16.98 11.37 11.33
N SER A 122 17.77 11.08 12.37
CA SER A 122 19.21 10.90 12.29
C SER A 122 19.65 9.96 13.41
N LEU A 123 19.61 8.68 13.20
CA LEU A 123 20.51 7.67 13.78
C LEU A 123 19.83 6.29 13.75
N LYS A 124 20.51 5.35 13.12
CA LYS A 124 20.30 3.92 13.27
C LYS A 124 20.28 3.57 14.75
N GLU A 125 19.23 2.93 15.24
CA GLU A 125 19.27 1.76 16.11
C GLU A 125 18.01 1.57 16.96
N THR A 126 17.64 0.30 17.08
CA THR A 126 16.68 -0.32 17.98
C THR A 126 15.20 -0.04 17.73
N MET A 127 14.59 -0.91 16.91
CA MET A 127 13.14 -1.14 16.92
C MET A 127 12.66 -1.38 18.36
N PRO A 128 11.58 -0.71 18.83
CA PRO A 128 10.98 -1.03 20.11
C PRO A 128 10.57 -2.51 20.13
N VAL A 129 10.84 -3.19 21.23
CA VAL A 129 10.50 -4.61 21.50
C VAL A 129 9.02 -4.96 21.24
N TYR A 130 8.14 -3.97 21.05
CA TYR A 130 6.73 -4.15 20.73
C TYR A 130 6.42 -4.56 19.29
N MET A 131 7.33 -4.34 18.33
CA MET A 131 7.17 -4.86 16.97
C MET A 131 7.68 -6.30 16.81
N LYS A 132 8.36 -6.87 17.81
CA LYS A 132 8.79 -8.27 17.83
C LYS A 132 7.71 -9.28 18.27
N ARG A 133 6.52 -8.82 18.66
CA ARG A 133 5.39 -9.70 18.98
C ARG A 133 4.30 -9.54 17.94
N ASN A 134 4.38 -10.33 16.92
CA ASN A 134 3.46 -10.63 15.81
C ASN A 134 3.97 -10.12 14.45
N SER A 135 5.24 -10.33 14.10
CA SER A 135 5.56 -10.59 12.71
C SER A 135 5.00 -11.99 12.43
N VAL A 136 3.75 -12.04 12.01
CA VAL A 136 3.19 -13.28 11.47
C VAL A 136 4.08 -13.62 10.31
N GLU A 137 4.82 -14.73 10.44
CA GLU A 137 5.81 -15.16 9.48
C GLU A 137 5.15 -15.38 8.13
N GLN A 138 5.59 -14.63 7.12
CA GLN A 138 5.08 -14.76 5.77
C GLN A 138 5.87 -15.83 5.03
N THR A 139 5.18 -16.57 4.18
CA THR A 139 5.77 -17.56 3.28
C THR A 139 5.53 -17.13 1.83
N VAL A 140 6.56 -17.22 1.01
CA VAL A 140 6.51 -16.99 -0.44
C VAL A 140 6.21 -18.29 -1.15
N TYR A 141 5.12 -18.32 -1.89
CA TYR A 141 4.77 -19.46 -2.73
C TYR A 141 5.01 -19.12 -4.20
N MET A 142 5.48 -20.08 -4.96
CA MET A 142 5.75 -19.99 -6.40
C MET A 142 5.18 -21.21 -7.11
N SER A 143 4.82 -21.08 -8.37
CA SER A 143 4.49 -22.25 -9.20
C SER A 143 5.70 -23.16 -9.37
N GLU A 144 5.51 -24.49 -9.33
CA GLU A 144 6.57 -25.47 -9.68
C GLU A 144 7.11 -25.23 -11.10
N LEU A 145 6.29 -24.65 -11.98
CA LEU A 145 6.69 -24.34 -13.36
C LEU A 145 7.73 -23.22 -13.44
N LEU A 146 7.84 -22.34 -12.44
CA LEU A 146 8.87 -21.31 -12.41
C LEU A 146 10.28 -21.93 -12.36
N MET A 147 10.46 -22.98 -11.55
CA MET A 147 11.73 -23.70 -11.48
C MET A 147 12.06 -24.46 -12.78
N SER A 148 11.04 -25.02 -13.43
CA SER A 148 11.26 -25.80 -14.65
C SER A 148 11.49 -24.92 -15.88
N ARG A 149 10.79 -23.76 -15.98
CA ARG A 149 10.89 -22.85 -17.14
C ARG A 149 12.05 -21.87 -17.02
N PHE A 150 12.32 -21.36 -15.79
CA PHE A 150 13.31 -20.33 -15.52
C PHE A 150 14.23 -20.75 -14.35
N PRO A 151 14.99 -21.86 -14.48
CA PRO A 151 15.73 -22.48 -13.37
C PRO A 151 16.73 -21.56 -12.73
N GLU A 152 17.48 -20.76 -13.49
CA GLU A 152 18.52 -19.88 -12.91
C GLU A 152 17.89 -18.68 -12.17
N THR A 153 16.87 -18.07 -12.74
CA THR A 153 16.14 -16.97 -12.09
C THR A 153 15.45 -17.44 -10.83
N CYS A 154 14.79 -18.60 -10.85
CA CYS A 154 14.17 -19.20 -9.68
C CYS A 154 15.19 -19.52 -8.57
N LYS A 155 16.33 -20.14 -8.90
CA LYS A 155 17.43 -20.43 -7.95
C LYS A 155 17.99 -19.14 -7.34
N ASN A 156 18.16 -18.09 -8.13
CA ASN A 156 18.65 -16.81 -7.62
C ASN A 156 17.64 -16.15 -6.67
N LEU A 157 16.35 -16.22 -6.98
CA LEU A 157 15.30 -15.76 -6.06
C LEU A 157 15.34 -16.56 -4.74
N ILE A 158 15.43 -17.89 -4.81
CA ILE A 158 15.55 -18.77 -3.64
C ILE A 158 16.74 -18.38 -2.78
N LYS A 159 17.92 -18.16 -3.37
CA LYS A 159 19.13 -17.73 -2.63
C LYS A 159 18.90 -16.42 -1.87
N ILE A 160 18.16 -15.46 -2.47
CA ILE A 160 17.81 -14.21 -1.79
C ILE A 160 16.86 -14.50 -0.62
N LEU A 161 15.84 -15.31 -0.80
CA LEU A 161 14.90 -15.67 0.26
C LEU A 161 15.60 -16.38 1.43
N GLU A 162 16.48 -17.35 1.14
CA GLU A 162 17.28 -18.07 2.13
C GLU A 162 18.24 -17.15 2.89
N LYS A 163 18.92 -16.23 2.18
CA LYS A 163 19.79 -15.20 2.79
C LYS A 163 19.06 -14.36 3.84
N HIS A 164 17.78 -14.09 3.61
CA HIS A 164 16.94 -13.28 4.50
C HIS A 164 16.01 -14.12 5.39
N HIS A 165 16.26 -15.43 5.48
CA HIS A 165 15.46 -16.36 6.30
C HIS A 165 13.96 -16.30 6.01
N VAL A 166 13.57 -16.05 4.75
CA VAL A 166 12.19 -16.05 4.29
C VAL A 166 11.79 -17.46 3.88
N ASN A 167 10.71 -17.97 4.46
CA ASN A 167 10.16 -19.27 4.08
C ASN A 167 9.60 -19.22 2.66
N TYR A 168 9.82 -20.28 1.90
CA TYR A 168 9.24 -20.43 0.57
C TYR A 168 8.74 -21.87 0.34
N SER A 169 7.83 -22.01 -0.62
CA SER A 169 7.33 -23.33 -1.05
C SER A 169 6.80 -23.26 -2.49
N PHE A 170 6.53 -24.42 -3.06
CA PHE A 170 5.97 -24.52 -4.42
C PHE A 170 4.52 -24.97 -4.38
N ILE A 171 3.72 -24.38 -5.31
CA ILE A 171 2.29 -24.66 -5.48
C ILE A 171 2.15 -25.78 -6.50
N LYS A 172 1.44 -26.84 -6.12
CA LYS A 172 1.17 -28.00 -6.97
C LYS A 172 -0.06 -27.76 -7.85
N GLY A 173 -0.05 -28.35 -9.05
CA GLY A 173 -1.21 -28.38 -9.93
C GLY A 173 -1.43 -27.11 -10.74
N THR A 174 -0.46 -26.20 -10.78
CA THR A 174 -0.50 -24.98 -11.58
C THR A 174 -0.29 -25.27 -13.06
N LYS A 175 -0.86 -24.44 -13.94
CA LYS A 175 -0.71 -24.56 -15.41
C LYS A 175 0.16 -23.45 -16.01
N ASP A 176 0.43 -22.39 -15.22
CA ASP A 176 1.36 -21.32 -15.57
C ASP A 176 2.14 -20.83 -14.35
N ILE A 177 3.01 -19.84 -14.56
CA ILE A 177 3.88 -19.28 -13.50
C ILE A 177 3.24 -18.10 -12.74
N TRP A 178 2.10 -17.59 -13.18
CA TRP A 178 1.49 -16.35 -12.70
C TRP A 178 0.61 -16.61 -11.47
N CYS A 179 1.21 -17.20 -10.44
CA CYS A 179 0.44 -17.66 -9.27
C CYS A 179 -0.24 -16.53 -8.50
N ARG A 180 0.22 -15.29 -8.59
CA ARG A 180 -0.45 -14.13 -8.01
C ARG A 180 -1.89 -14.00 -8.46
N ASP A 181 -2.16 -14.28 -9.73
CA ASP A 181 -3.43 -13.99 -10.38
C ASP A 181 -4.53 -14.99 -10.02
N TYR A 182 -4.16 -16.27 -9.89
CA TYR A 182 -5.13 -17.33 -9.61
C TYR A 182 -5.13 -17.82 -8.16
N MET A 183 -4.20 -17.40 -7.31
CA MET A 183 -4.20 -17.79 -5.90
C MET A 183 -5.10 -16.88 -5.06
N PRO A 184 -5.61 -17.37 -3.91
CA PRO A 184 -6.49 -16.58 -3.06
C PRO A 184 -5.86 -15.27 -2.58
N VAL A 185 -6.65 -14.22 -2.53
CA VAL A 185 -6.26 -12.96 -1.89
C VAL A 185 -6.42 -13.10 -0.37
N GLN A 186 -5.36 -12.82 0.37
CA GLN A 186 -5.41 -12.83 1.83
C GLN A 186 -5.83 -11.46 2.37
N THR A 187 -6.87 -11.42 3.20
CA THR A 187 -7.27 -10.21 3.93
C THR A 187 -6.32 -9.95 5.11
N GLU A 188 -6.33 -8.73 5.64
CA GLU A 188 -5.53 -8.41 6.84
C GLU A 188 -5.97 -9.19 8.09
N SER A 189 -7.22 -9.65 8.12
CA SER A 189 -7.72 -10.56 9.17
C SER A 189 -7.19 -12.01 9.02
N GLY A 190 -6.54 -12.31 7.87
CA GLY A 190 -5.97 -13.62 7.55
C GLY A 190 -6.92 -14.56 6.80
N LYS A 191 -8.13 -14.12 6.42
CA LYS A 191 -9.01 -14.89 5.55
C LYS A 191 -8.44 -14.99 4.15
N LEU A 192 -8.62 -16.12 3.50
CA LEU A 192 -8.27 -16.35 2.12
C LEU A 192 -9.53 -16.29 1.26
N ILE A 193 -9.60 -15.32 0.35
CA ILE A 193 -10.72 -15.14 -0.57
C ILE A 193 -10.29 -15.62 -1.95
N GLN A 194 -10.89 -16.70 -2.43
CA GLN A 194 -10.66 -17.21 -3.77
C GLN A 194 -11.70 -16.63 -4.72
N PHE A 195 -11.30 -15.66 -5.48
CA PHE A 195 -12.12 -15.11 -6.55
C PHE A 195 -12.19 -16.07 -7.74
N LYS A 196 -13.22 -15.93 -8.56
CA LYS A 196 -13.30 -16.62 -9.83
C LYS A 196 -12.13 -16.18 -10.70
N TYR A 197 -11.41 -17.14 -11.28
CA TYR A 197 -10.33 -16.89 -12.22
C TYR A 197 -10.76 -17.27 -13.63
N ASP A 198 -11.32 -16.29 -14.35
CA ASP A 198 -11.81 -16.45 -15.72
C ASP A 198 -11.59 -15.16 -16.54
N PRO A 199 -10.34 -14.63 -16.55
CA PRO A 199 -10.06 -13.33 -17.15
C PRO A 199 -10.31 -13.33 -18.66
N SER A 200 -10.83 -12.21 -19.17
CA SER A 200 -11.19 -12.07 -20.57
C SER A 200 -9.98 -12.15 -21.51
N TYR A 201 -8.78 -11.77 -21.03
CA TYR A 201 -7.56 -11.80 -21.83
C TYR A 201 -7.04 -13.23 -22.14
N LEU A 202 -7.45 -14.23 -21.40
CA LEU A 202 -7.13 -15.63 -21.72
C LEU A 202 -8.05 -16.25 -22.77
N LYS A 203 -9.13 -15.55 -23.19
CA LYS A 203 -10.12 -16.07 -24.11
C LYS A 203 -9.74 -15.87 -25.57
N GLY A 204 -10.16 -16.78 -26.42
CA GLY A 204 -10.01 -16.68 -27.89
C GLY A 204 -8.71 -17.24 -28.44
N LYS A 205 -7.78 -17.70 -27.59
CA LYS A 205 -6.61 -18.48 -28.01
C LYS A 205 -6.56 -19.77 -27.19
N LYS A 206 -6.63 -20.91 -27.88
CA LYS A 206 -6.71 -22.23 -27.23
C LYS A 206 -5.59 -22.47 -26.20
N GLU A 207 -4.37 -22.11 -26.54
CA GLU A 207 -3.18 -22.25 -25.65
C GLU A 207 -3.32 -21.46 -24.36
N TRP A 208 -3.92 -20.27 -24.43
CA TRP A 208 -4.13 -19.42 -23.26
C TRP A 208 -5.29 -19.92 -22.38
N GLU A 209 -6.36 -20.42 -23.03
CA GLU A 209 -7.47 -21.05 -22.30
C GLU A 209 -7.00 -22.33 -21.59
N GLU A 210 -6.12 -23.12 -22.22
CA GLU A 210 -5.53 -24.33 -21.64
C GLU A 210 -4.55 -24.02 -20.48
N SER A 211 -3.89 -22.85 -20.49
CA SER A 211 -2.98 -22.41 -19.41
C SER A 211 -3.76 -21.94 -18.15
N ARG A 212 -5.07 -21.76 -18.24
CA ARG A 212 -5.88 -21.35 -17.10
C ARG A 212 -5.88 -22.42 -16.01
N SER A 213 -5.36 -22.07 -14.87
CA SER A 213 -5.26 -22.92 -13.68
C SER A 213 -6.64 -23.15 -13.04
N ASP A 214 -6.93 -24.39 -12.64
CA ASP A 214 -8.14 -24.73 -11.89
C ASP A 214 -7.93 -24.39 -10.41
N VAL A 215 -8.47 -23.26 -9.98
CA VAL A 215 -8.28 -22.73 -8.63
C VAL A 215 -8.86 -23.63 -7.52
N LYS A 216 -9.93 -24.38 -7.82
CA LYS A 216 -10.52 -25.31 -6.84
C LYS A 216 -9.62 -26.52 -6.62
N GLU A 217 -9.08 -27.06 -7.71
CA GLU A 217 -8.16 -28.19 -7.65
C GLU A 217 -6.82 -27.77 -7.01
N ILE A 218 -6.29 -26.59 -7.33
CA ILE A 218 -5.08 -26.06 -6.68
C ILE A 218 -5.28 -25.92 -5.18
N CYS A 219 -6.38 -25.30 -4.73
CA CYS A 219 -6.68 -25.18 -3.30
C CYS A 219 -6.76 -26.55 -2.63
N ARG A 220 -7.39 -27.53 -3.27
CA ARG A 220 -7.48 -28.91 -2.76
C ARG A 220 -6.10 -29.58 -2.63
N LEU A 221 -5.28 -29.51 -3.68
CA LEU A 221 -3.95 -30.15 -3.73
C LEU A 221 -2.96 -29.55 -2.72
N ASN A 222 -3.14 -28.28 -2.36
CA ASN A 222 -2.23 -27.54 -1.49
C ASN A 222 -2.82 -27.33 -0.07
N ASN A 223 -3.95 -27.97 0.26
CA ASN A 223 -4.66 -27.83 1.54
C ASN A 223 -4.97 -26.39 1.92
N ILE A 224 -5.41 -25.59 0.93
CA ILE A 224 -5.77 -24.20 1.10
C ILE A 224 -7.27 -24.10 1.39
N ASN A 225 -7.61 -23.59 2.58
CA ASN A 225 -8.99 -23.34 2.96
C ASN A 225 -9.36 -21.89 2.62
N ALA A 226 -10.07 -21.68 1.53
CA ALA A 226 -10.48 -20.38 1.03
C ALA A 226 -12.00 -20.22 0.97
N ILE A 227 -12.46 -18.98 1.12
CA ILE A 227 -13.84 -18.58 0.85
C ILE A 227 -13.95 -18.29 -0.64
N PHE A 228 -14.78 -19.02 -1.36
CA PHE A 228 -14.97 -18.83 -2.81
C PHE A 228 -15.98 -17.73 -3.11
N SER A 229 -15.66 -16.91 -4.10
CA SER A 229 -16.51 -15.84 -4.62
C SER A 229 -16.70 -16.01 -6.14
N ASP A 230 -17.90 -15.65 -6.63
CA ASP A 230 -18.21 -15.65 -8.06
C ASP A 230 -17.74 -14.39 -8.80
N ILE A 231 -17.21 -13.39 -8.07
CA ILE A 231 -16.61 -12.21 -8.67
C ILE A 231 -15.36 -12.62 -9.45
N ASN A 232 -15.30 -12.27 -10.75
CA ASN A 232 -14.15 -12.50 -11.60
C ASN A 232 -13.07 -11.45 -11.33
N LEU A 233 -12.00 -11.84 -10.63
CA LEU A 233 -10.96 -10.91 -10.17
C LEU A 233 -9.63 -11.65 -10.00
N ASP A 234 -8.61 -11.17 -10.67
CA ASP A 234 -7.25 -11.65 -10.56
C ASP A 234 -6.55 -11.05 -9.33
N GLY A 235 -5.76 -11.85 -8.65
CA GLY A 235 -5.05 -11.41 -7.43
C GLY A 235 -4.01 -10.30 -7.70
N GLY A 236 -3.44 -10.22 -8.91
CA GLY A 236 -2.56 -9.12 -9.34
C GLY A 236 -3.28 -7.76 -9.40
N ASN A 237 -4.60 -7.79 -9.56
CA ASN A 237 -5.42 -6.59 -9.53
C ASN A 237 -5.87 -6.18 -8.12
N VAL A 238 -5.35 -6.79 -7.05
CA VAL A 238 -5.73 -6.48 -5.66
C VAL A 238 -4.50 -6.16 -4.83
N LEU A 239 -4.40 -4.92 -4.36
CA LEU A 239 -3.34 -4.45 -3.48
C LEU A 239 -3.94 -4.02 -2.16
N ILE A 240 -3.61 -4.68 -1.05
CA ILE A 240 -4.17 -4.39 0.28
C ILE A 240 -3.11 -3.79 1.19
N CYS A 241 -3.45 -2.71 1.89
CA CYS A 241 -2.61 -2.09 2.90
C CYS A 241 -3.43 -1.30 3.93
N ASN A 242 -3.31 -1.65 5.20
CA ASN A 242 -3.87 -0.91 6.34
C ASN A 242 -5.34 -0.50 6.16
N GLY A 243 -6.20 -1.47 5.84
CA GLY A 243 -7.64 -1.30 5.67
C GLY A 243 -8.05 -0.60 4.37
N ARG A 244 -7.18 -0.58 3.36
CA ARG A 244 -7.45 -0.11 1.99
C ARG A 244 -7.06 -1.15 0.98
N ALA A 245 -7.83 -1.27 -0.11
CA ALA A 245 -7.45 -2.04 -1.29
C ALA A 245 -7.52 -1.17 -2.54
N ILE A 246 -6.48 -1.22 -3.37
CA ILE A 246 -6.48 -0.64 -4.72
C ILE A 246 -6.83 -1.76 -5.70
N ILE A 247 -7.78 -1.47 -6.58
CA ILE A 247 -8.22 -2.35 -7.67
C ILE A 247 -8.39 -1.47 -8.92
N SER A 248 -7.95 -1.93 -10.09
CA SER A 248 -8.19 -1.20 -11.33
C SER A 248 -9.66 -1.32 -11.77
N ASP A 249 -10.14 -0.35 -12.55
CA ASP A 249 -11.50 -0.34 -13.10
C ASP A 249 -11.77 -1.46 -14.13
N ARG A 250 -10.73 -2.25 -14.48
CA ARG A 250 -10.86 -3.51 -15.21
C ARG A 250 -11.88 -4.45 -14.56
N ILE A 251 -12.01 -4.41 -13.24
CA ILE A 251 -12.97 -5.22 -12.46
C ILE A 251 -14.41 -5.06 -12.98
N PHE A 252 -14.81 -3.89 -13.49
CA PHE A 252 -16.14 -3.66 -14.00
C PHE A 252 -16.34 -4.32 -15.38
N THR A 253 -15.30 -4.37 -16.19
CA THR A 253 -15.34 -5.03 -17.51
C THR A 253 -15.37 -6.55 -17.36
N GLU A 254 -14.67 -7.09 -16.38
CA GLU A 254 -14.67 -8.53 -16.08
C GLU A 254 -15.98 -9.00 -15.41
N ASN A 255 -16.79 -8.09 -14.87
CA ASN A 255 -18.05 -8.39 -14.18
C ASN A 255 -19.24 -7.56 -14.74
N PRO A 256 -19.57 -7.69 -16.03
CA PRO A 256 -20.53 -6.80 -16.70
C PRO A 256 -21.98 -6.96 -16.21
N THR A 257 -22.28 -8.06 -15.52
CA THR A 257 -23.62 -8.33 -14.96
C THR A 257 -23.85 -7.68 -13.59
N TYR A 258 -22.79 -7.19 -12.94
CA TYR A 258 -22.89 -6.49 -11.66
C TYR A 258 -23.15 -5.01 -11.85
N ASP A 259 -24.01 -4.46 -11.00
CA ASP A 259 -24.01 -3.00 -10.78
C ASP A 259 -22.69 -2.60 -10.09
N LYS A 260 -22.08 -1.50 -10.56
CA LYS A 260 -20.75 -1.08 -10.08
C LYS A 260 -20.70 -0.81 -8.57
N ALA A 261 -21.75 -0.15 -8.04
CA ALA A 261 -21.80 0.15 -6.60
C ALA A 261 -22.00 -1.11 -5.77
N SER A 262 -22.84 -2.02 -6.22
CA SER A 262 -23.05 -3.34 -5.59
C SER A 262 -21.78 -4.19 -5.59
N LEU A 263 -21.05 -4.20 -6.71
CA LEU A 263 -19.77 -4.91 -6.80
C LEU A 263 -18.73 -4.37 -5.82
N VAL A 264 -18.57 -3.04 -5.75
CA VAL A 264 -17.65 -2.40 -4.80
C VAL A 264 -18.05 -2.68 -3.35
N ASN A 265 -19.35 -2.68 -3.03
CA ASN A 265 -19.84 -3.00 -1.69
C ASN A 265 -19.56 -4.47 -1.33
N GLU A 266 -19.70 -5.40 -2.26
CA GLU A 266 -19.39 -6.81 -2.03
C GLU A 266 -17.89 -7.03 -1.83
N LEU A 267 -17.04 -6.42 -2.67
CA LEU A 267 -15.58 -6.41 -2.51
C LEU A 267 -15.17 -5.83 -1.15
N THR A 268 -15.79 -4.74 -0.71
CA THR A 268 -15.54 -4.14 0.61
C THR A 268 -15.81 -5.12 1.75
N LYS A 269 -16.87 -5.93 1.64
CA LYS A 269 -17.21 -6.95 2.65
C LYS A 269 -16.24 -8.12 2.61
N LEU A 270 -15.93 -8.63 1.41
CA LEU A 270 -15.04 -9.79 1.23
C LEU A 270 -13.61 -9.47 1.64
N LEU A 271 -13.08 -8.32 1.22
CA LEU A 271 -11.70 -7.90 1.50
C LEU A 271 -11.55 -7.16 2.84
N GLU A 272 -12.66 -6.85 3.53
CA GLU A 272 -12.68 -6.18 4.84
C GLU A 272 -11.98 -4.81 4.84
N CYS A 273 -11.98 -4.09 3.70
CA CYS A 273 -11.26 -2.83 3.55
C CYS A 273 -11.98 -1.84 2.61
N GLU A 274 -11.57 -0.57 2.67
CA GLU A 274 -12.03 0.48 1.76
C GLU A 274 -11.48 0.20 0.34
N ILE A 275 -12.36 0.12 -0.65
CA ILE A 275 -11.96 -0.12 -2.04
C ILE A 275 -11.68 1.20 -2.75
N ILE A 276 -10.49 1.32 -3.34
CA ILE A 276 -10.03 2.44 -4.15
C ILE A 276 -9.94 1.95 -5.59
N ILE A 277 -10.78 2.49 -6.48
CA ILE A 277 -10.73 2.15 -7.90
C ILE A 277 -9.80 3.12 -8.60
N ILE A 278 -8.78 2.57 -9.29
CA ILE A 278 -7.87 3.32 -10.15
C ILE A 278 -8.18 3.04 -11.63
N PRO A 279 -7.85 3.95 -12.56
CA PRO A 279 -8.00 3.68 -13.99
C PRO A 279 -7.01 2.59 -14.44
N ALA A 280 -7.48 1.63 -15.22
CA ALA A 280 -6.62 0.70 -15.94
C ALA A 280 -5.93 1.40 -17.12
N ILE A 281 -4.78 0.89 -17.55
CA ILE A 281 -4.07 1.39 -18.74
C ILE A 281 -4.70 0.73 -19.98
N ASN A 282 -5.19 1.55 -20.92
CA ASN A 282 -5.73 1.07 -22.18
C ASN A 282 -4.61 0.44 -23.02
N GLY A 283 -4.81 -0.79 -23.45
CA GLY A 283 -3.81 -1.54 -24.21
C GLY A 283 -2.86 -2.34 -23.32
N ASP A 284 -2.93 -2.19 -22.00
CA ASP A 284 -2.36 -3.16 -21.07
C ASP A 284 -3.18 -4.46 -21.16
N TYR A 285 -2.45 -5.55 -21.29
CA TYR A 285 -3.01 -6.87 -21.52
C TYR A 285 -3.90 -7.33 -20.36
N THR A 286 -3.42 -7.17 -19.14
CA THR A 286 -4.13 -7.55 -17.91
C THR A 286 -4.89 -6.37 -17.29
N GLY A 287 -4.32 -5.18 -17.35
CA GLY A 287 -4.81 -3.98 -16.66
C GLY A 287 -4.77 -4.10 -15.14
N HIS A 288 -3.83 -4.91 -14.61
CA HIS A 288 -3.69 -5.15 -13.18
C HIS A 288 -3.09 -3.97 -12.43
N ALA A 289 -3.56 -3.75 -11.21
CA ALA A 289 -3.09 -2.65 -10.36
C ALA A 289 -1.60 -2.79 -9.98
N ASP A 290 -1.08 -4.00 -9.83
CA ASP A 290 0.30 -4.30 -9.43
C ASP A 290 1.35 -4.00 -10.51
N GLY A 291 0.92 -3.82 -11.76
CA GLY A 291 1.75 -3.30 -12.85
C GLY A 291 1.79 -1.77 -12.91
N MET A 292 0.96 -1.08 -12.13
CA MET A 292 0.81 0.36 -12.17
C MET A 292 1.26 1.04 -10.87
N VAL A 293 0.86 0.50 -9.70
CA VAL A 293 1.11 1.10 -8.39
C VAL A 293 1.35 0.05 -7.30
N ARG A 294 1.96 0.46 -6.18
CA ARG A 294 2.09 -0.32 -4.94
C ARG A 294 1.94 0.59 -3.73
N PHE A 295 1.37 0.10 -2.66
CA PHE A 295 1.37 0.81 -1.39
C PHE A 295 2.77 0.85 -0.77
N VAL A 296 3.16 2.02 -0.26
CA VAL A 296 4.24 2.19 0.71
C VAL A 296 3.66 2.13 2.13
N ASN A 297 2.53 2.78 2.29
CA ASN A 297 1.72 2.77 3.51
C ASN A 297 0.29 3.16 3.14
N ARG A 298 -0.61 3.25 4.14
CA ARG A 298 -2.02 3.58 3.93
C ARG A 298 -2.28 4.81 3.04
N ASN A 299 -1.40 5.81 3.06
CA ASN A 299 -1.62 7.11 2.42
C ASN A 299 -0.56 7.45 1.36
N THR A 300 0.37 6.55 1.10
CA THR A 300 1.45 6.75 0.13
C THR A 300 1.53 5.54 -0.79
N ILE A 301 1.58 5.80 -2.08
CA ILE A 301 1.78 4.78 -3.11
C ILE A 301 3.00 5.11 -3.95
N LEU A 302 3.71 4.07 -4.37
CA LEU A 302 4.68 4.11 -5.47
C LEU A 302 3.95 3.76 -6.76
N GLY A 303 4.38 4.33 -7.87
CA GLY A 303 3.85 3.93 -9.18
C GLY A 303 4.79 4.31 -10.31
N ASN A 304 4.48 3.84 -11.50
CA ASN A 304 5.17 4.22 -12.73
C ASN A 304 5.21 5.74 -12.84
N ARG A 305 6.30 6.30 -13.39
CA ARG A 305 6.45 7.75 -13.51
C ARG A 305 5.23 8.37 -14.18
N MET A 306 4.50 9.18 -13.42
CA MET A 306 3.21 9.75 -13.82
C MET A 306 3.29 10.48 -15.15
N ALA A 307 4.40 11.18 -15.40
CA ALA A 307 4.59 11.97 -16.61
C ALA A 307 4.70 11.12 -17.89
N ASP A 308 5.12 9.86 -17.75
CA ASP A 308 5.33 8.92 -18.86
C ASP A 308 4.05 8.16 -19.22
N GLU A 309 3.04 8.22 -18.36
CA GLU A 309 1.77 7.55 -18.56
C GLU A 309 0.82 8.32 -19.49
N TYR A 310 -0.21 7.66 -20.01
CA TYR A 310 -1.23 8.26 -20.88
C TYR A 310 -1.98 9.40 -20.17
N LYS A 311 -2.28 10.48 -20.87
CA LYS A 311 -2.96 11.67 -20.31
C LYS A 311 -4.30 11.37 -19.63
N TYR A 312 -5.10 10.43 -20.15
CA TYR A 312 -6.35 10.04 -19.51
C TYR A 312 -6.10 9.36 -18.17
N TRP A 313 -5.05 8.51 -18.08
CA TRP A 313 -4.65 7.82 -16.88
C TRP A 313 -4.13 8.82 -15.82
N GLN A 314 -3.23 9.72 -16.22
CA GLN A 314 -2.75 10.81 -15.35
C GLN A 314 -3.91 11.57 -14.73
N LYS A 315 -4.90 11.99 -15.55
CA LYS A 315 -6.08 12.72 -15.09
C LYS A 315 -6.96 11.90 -14.15
N GLY A 316 -7.18 10.64 -14.47
CA GLY A 316 -7.94 9.72 -13.62
C GLY A 316 -7.24 9.47 -12.28
N MET A 317 -5.93 9.23 -12.33
CA MET A 317 -5.11 8.98 -11.14
C MET A 317 -5.02 10.21 -10.25
N GLN A 318 -4.84 11.42 -10.81
CA GLN A 318 -4.86 12.67 -10.05
C GLN A 318 -6.17 12.81 -9.24
N LYS A 319 -7.31 12.50 -9.84
CA LYS A 319 -8.60 12.51 -9.13
C LYS A 319 -8.63 11.49 -7.98
N VAL A 320 -8.05 10.31 -8.16
CA VAL A 320 -7.96 9.29 -7.11
C VAL A 320 -7.09 9.80 -5.96
N LEU A 321 -5.90 10.35 -6.27
CA LEU A 321 -4.98 10.90 -5.26
C LEU A 321 -5.67 11.98 -4.41
N GLU A 322 -6.39 12.90 -5.03
CA GLU A 322 -7.14 13.96 -4.35
C GLU A 322 -8.30 13.39 -3.50
N THR A 323 -9.08 12.45 -4.08
CA THR A 323 -10.26 11.89 -3.41
C THR A 323 -9.90 11.12 -2.14
N TYR A 324 -8.81 10.34 -2.18
CA TYR A 324 -8.39 9.47 -1.09
C TYR A 324 -7.24 10.02 -0.27
N ASN A 325 -6.79 11.25 -0.57
CA ASN A 325 -5.65 11.91 0.07
C ASN A 325 -4.40 11.01 0.06
N LEU A 326 -4.01 10.58 -1.14
CA LEU A 326 -2.84 9.74 -1.36
C LEU A 326 -1.66 10.59 -1.86
N THR A 327 -0.47 10.31 -1.37
CA THR A 327 0.80 10.80 -1.92
C THR A 327 1.30 9.80 -2.95
N TYR A 328 1.80 10.30 -4.08
CA TYR A 328 2.37 9.48 -5.15
C TYR A 328 3.88 9.68 -5.23
N ILE A 329 4.63 8.58 -5.30
CA ILE A 329 6.07 8.55 -5.50
C ILE A 329 6.34 7.91 -6.86
N ASP A 330 6.97 8.66 -7.76
CA ASP A 330 7.33 8.18 -9.10
C ASP A 330 8.48 7.17 -9.04
N LEU A 331 8.30 6.02 -9.70
CA LEU A 331 9.37 5.12 -10.10
C LEU A 331 9.72 5.32 -11.57
N PRO A 332 10.97 5.18 -11.98
CA PRO A 332 11.30 5.06 -13.39
C PRO A 332 10.42 4.00 -14.07
N PHE A 333 9.99 4.30 -15.28
CA PHE A 333 9.19 3.42 -16.10
C PHE A 333 9.69 3.50 -17.54
N LEU A 334 9.98 2.35 -18.13
CA LEU A 334 10.54 2.30 -19.48
C LEU A 334 9.42 1.99 -20.48
N THR A 335 9.04 3.01 -21.25
CA THR A 335 7.95 2.91 -22.24
C THR A 335 8.42 2.57 -23.66
N ASP A 336 9.71 2.70 -23.92
CA ASP A 336 10.32 2.58 -25.25
C ASP A 336 10.81 1.17 -25.60
N ILE A 337 10.70 0.22 -24.66
CA ILE A 337 11.12 -1.17 -24.86
C ILE A 337 9.97 -1.99 -25.45
N LYS A 338 9.43 -1.57 -26.59
CA LYS A 338 8.55 -2.42 -27.37
C LYS A 338 9.40 -3.33 -28.26
N ASP A 339 9.68 -4.53 -27.77
CA ASP A 339 10.19 -5.59 -28.62
C ASP A 339 9.02 -6.15 -29.45
N SER A 340 9.11 -6.06 -30.77
CA SER A 340 8.09 -6.62 -31.67
C SER A 340 7.96 -8.14 -31.54
N LYS A 341 8.95 -8.81 -30.95
CA LYS A 341 8.94 -10.26 -30.70
C LYS A 341 8.26 -10.60 -29.38
N HIS A 342 8.23 -9.66 -28.42
CA HIS A 342 7.66 -9.82 -27.09
C HIS A 342 6.76 -8.62 -26.77
N PRO A 343 5.62 -8.47 -27.47
CA PRO A 343 4.71 -7.34 -27.29
C PRO A 343 4.10 -7.27 -25.87
N GLU A 344 4.10 -8.40 -25.15
CA GLU A 344 3.64 -8.56 -23.77
C GLU A 344 4.70 -8.22 -22.72
N SER A 345 5.95 -7.94 -23.12
CA SER A 345 7.07 -7.77 -22.20
C SER A 345 6.80 -6.75 -21.09
N ALA A 346 7.07 -7.17 -19.85
CA ALA A 346 7.00 -6.36 -18.63
C ALA A 346 8.36 -5.73 -18.26
N ILE A 347 9.36 -5.78 -19.13
CA ILE A 347 10.67 -5.13 -18.89
C ILE A 347 10.44 -3.64 -18.64
N GLY A 348 11.02 -3.11 -17.56
CA GLY A 348 10.89 -1.70 -17.18
C GLY A 348 9.74 -1.38 -16.22
N ILE A 349 8.91 -2.35 -15.86
CA ILE A 349 7.84 -2.19 -14.85
C ILE A 349 8.40 -2.49 -13.45
N TYR A 350 9.16 -1.56 -12.89
CA TYR A 350 9.83 -1.75 -11.58
C TYR A 350 8.90 -1.85 -10.39
N VAL A 351 7.66 -1.36 -10.50
CA VAL A 351 6.67 -1.37 -9.43
C VAL A 351 6.21 -2.78 -9.04
N ASN A 352 6.38 -3.76 -9.92
CA ASN A 352 5.97 -5.16 -9.70
C ASN A 352 7.05 -5.98 -8.94
N TYR A 353 7.52 -5.45 -7.80
CA TYR A 353 8.49 -6.11 -6.91
C TYR A 353 7.83 -7.10 -5.96
N LEU A 354 8.61 -8.06 -5.44
CA LEU A 354 8.21 -8.91 -4.32
C LEU A 354 8.41 -8.16 -3.00
N GLU A 355 7.39 -8.17 -2.16
CA GLU A 355 7.44 -7.67 -0.79
C GLU A 355 7.03 -8.77 0.18
N VAL A 356 7.91 -9.07 1.16
CA VAL A 356 7.68 -10.09 2.18
C VAL A 356 8.41 -9.72 3.47
N ASN A 357 7.74 -9.75 4.60
CA ASN A 357 8.29 -9.35 5.90
C ASN A 357 8.98 -7.97 5.83
N ASP A 358 10.26 -7.90 6.16
CA ASP A 358 11.14 -6.73 6.05
C ASP A 358 11.99 -6.69 4.78
N LEU A 359 11.69 -7.54 3.79
CA LEU A 359 12.42 -7.67 2.53
C LEU A 359 11.58 -7.15 1.34
N ILE A 360 12.24 -6.41 0.47
CA ILE A 360 11.77 -6.12 -0.89
C ILE A 360 12.81 -6.67 -1.86
N VAL A 361 12.37 -7.47 -2.83
CA VAL A 361 13.19 -7.91 -3.96
C VAL A 361 12.71 -7.17 -5.20
N ALA A 362 13.53 -6.25 -5.70
CA ALA A 362 13.23 -5.44 -6.87
C ALA A 362 13.71 -6.12 -8.16
N PRO A 363 12.90 -6.14 -9.23
CA PRO A 363 13.39 -6.57 -10.53
C PRO A 363 14.38 -5.53 -11.05
N ILE A 364 15.47 -5.97 -11.69
CA ILE A 364 16.39 -5.12 -12.45
C ILE A 364 16.54 -5.68 -13.86
N PHE A 365 16.86 -4.78 -14.80
CA PHE A 365 16.84 -5.08 -16.23
C PHE A 365 18.17 -4.80 -16.93
N ASN A 366 19.28 -4.55 -16.18
CA ASN A 366 20.57 -4.09 -16.67
C ASN A 366 20.47 -2.74 -17.39
N ARG A 367 19.72 -1.79 -16.78
CA ARG A 367 19.49 -0.44 -17.25
C ARG A 367 20.07 0.59 -16.28
N GLU A 368 20.27 1.81 -16.76
CA GLU A 368 20.75 2.91 -15.90
C GLU A 368 19.77 3.25 -14.79
N GLU A 369 18.47 3.09 -15.05
CA GLU A 369 17.36 3.32 -14.10
C GLU A 369 17.37 2.37 -12.92
N ASP A 370 17.96 1.17 -13.03
CA ASP A 370 18.03 0.19 -11.94
C ASP A 370 18.57 0.79 -10.64
N LYS A 371 19.63 1.60 -10.74
CA LYS A 371 20.25 2.26 -9.58
C LYS A 371 19.31 3.28 -8.94
N GLN A 372 18.62 4.07 -9.76
CA GLN A 372 17.66 5.07 -9.30
C GLN A 372 16.48 4.41 -8.59
N VAL A 373 15.97 3.31 -9.13
CA VAL A 373 14.88 2.53 -8.51
C VAL A 373 15.27 2.02 -7.13
N ILE A 374 16.44 1.43 -6.99
CA ILE A 374 16.92 0.91 -5.70
C ILE A 374 17.02 2.04 -4.65
N GLU A 375 17.50 3.22 -5.02
CA GLU A 375 17.57 4.37 -4.11
C GLU A 375 16.18 4.90 -3.72
N ILE A 376 15.25 4.95 -4.67
CA ILE A 376 13.85 5.35 -4.37
C ILE A 376 13.21 4.34 -3.41
N LEU A 377 13.39 3.04 -3.64
CA LEU A 377 12.85 2.00 -2.75
C LEU A 377 13.45 2.07 -1.35
N LYS A 378 14.77 2.28 -1.20
CA LYS A 378 15.41 2.49 0.11
C LYS A 378 14.83 3.69 0.86
N ASN A 379 14.56 4.79 0.15
CA ASN A 379 13.97 5.99 0.74
C ASN A 379 12.50 5.79 1.11
N ALA A 380 11.73 5.09 0.28
CA ALA A 380 10.32 4.81 0.52
C ALA A 380 10.12 3.79 1.67
N PHE A 381 11.04 2.84 1.81
CA PHE A 381 10.98 1.76 2.80
C PHE A 381 12.23 1.73 3.69
N PRO A 382 12.47 2.75 4.53
CA PRO A 382 13.71 2.88 5.31
C PRO A 382 13.93 1.76 6.32
N ASN A 383 12.88 0.99 6.65
CA ASN A 383 12.92 -0.12 7.60
C ASN A 383 12.94 -1.49 6.91
N LYS A 384 13.02 -1.54 5.57
CA LYS A 384 13.10 -2.80 4.83
C LYS A 384 14.46 -2.97 4.18
N GLN A 385 14.85 -4.21 4.00
CA GLN A 385 16.01 -4.58 3.23
C GLN A 385 15.65 -4.62 1.75
N ILE A 386 16.47 -3.98 0.92
CA ILE A 386 16.22 -3.91 -0.53
C ILE A 386 17.27 -4.78 -1.23
N GLU A 387 16.82 -5.86 -1.81
CA GLU A 387 17.59 -6.72 -2.71
C GLU A 387 17.15 -6.49 -4.16
N SER A 388 17.96 -6.91 -5.08
CA SER A 388 17.64 -6.85 -6.52
C SER A 388 17.98 -8.14 -7.21
N ILE A 389 17.23 -8.45 -8.26
CA ILE A 389 17.43 -9.63 -9.09
C ILE A 389 17.20 -9.30 -10.56
N ASN A 390 18.08 -9.80 -11.43
CA ASN A 390 17.81 -9.75 -12.86
C ASN A 390 16.64 -10.68 -13.17
N TYR A 391 15.59 -10.11 -13.77
CA TYR A 391 14.34 -10.83 -14.05
C TYR A 391 13.94 -10.76 -15.53
N ASN A 392 14.89 -10.43 -16.41
CA ASN A 392 14.65 -10.19 -17.84
C ASN A 392 14.00 -11.36 -18.57
N ASP A 393 14.40 -12.57 -18.27
CA ASP A 393 13.89 -13.78 -18.92
C ASP A 393 12.40 -14.03 -18.62
N VAL A 394 11.99 -13.83 -17.37
CA VAL A 394 10.58 -13.92 -16.97
C VAL A 394 9.79 -12.70 -17.45
N ALA A 395 10.39 -11.50 -17.37
CA ALA A 395 9.75 -10.26 -17.80
C ALA A 395 9.33 -10.27 -19.28
N GLN A 396 10.07 -10.95 -20.15
CA GLN A 396 9.73 -11.11 -21.55
C GLN A 396 8.40 -11.86 -21.76
N GLU A 397 7.97 -12.66 -20.79
CA GLU A 397 6.71 -13.41 -20.80
C GLU A 397 5.50 -12.60 -20.28
N GLY A 398 5.70 -11.34 -19.89
CA GLY A 398 4.60 -10.42 -19.54
C GLY A 398 4.34 -10.16 -18.07
N GLY A 399 5.21 -10.64 -17.18
CA GLY A 399 5.06 -10.40 -15.73
C GLY A 399 6.37 -10.44 -14.97
N LEU A 400 6.32 -10.11 -13.68
CA LEU A 400 7.51 -9.95 -12.83
C LEU A 400 7.34 -10.65 -11.48
N LEU A 401 8.10 -10.19 -10.49
CA LEU A 401 8.22 -10.83 -9.18
C LEU A 401 6.89 -10.94 -8.43
N ASN A 402 6.06 -9.88 -8.41
CA ASN A 402 4.77 -9.97 -7.75
C ASN A 402 3.83 -10.97 -8.46
N CYS A 403 3.85 -10.99 -9.80
CA CYS A 403 3.00 -11.89 -10.59
C CYS A 403 3.37 -13.36 -10.38
N THR A 404 4.66 -13.69 -10.22
CA THR A 404 5.16 -15.05 -10.05
C THR A 404 5.21 -15.54 -8.60
N THR A 405 4.79 -14.69 -7.64
CA THR A 405 4.82 -15.03 -6.21
C THR A 405 3.48 -14.78 -5.53
N TRP A 406 3.12 -15.67 -4.63
CA TRP A 406 1.98 -15.54 -3.75
C TRP A 406 2.47 -15.52 -2.30
N VAL A 407 2.27 -14.40 -1.62
CA VAL A 407 2.75 -14.21 -0.25
C VAL A 407 1.58 -14.28 0.71
N VAL A 408 1.68 -15.15 1.68
CA VAL A 408 0.67 -15.32 2.74
C VAL A 408 1.33 -15.43 4.10
N HIS A 409 0.63 -14.98 5.12
CA HIS A 409 0.97 -15.22 6.51
C HIS A 409 0.09 -16.32 7.08
N LYS A 410 0.69 -17.28 7.79
CA LYS A 410 -0.06 -18.23 8.60
C LYS A 410 -0.51 -17.50 9.87
N LYS A 411 -1.81 -17.53 10.14
CA LYS A 411 -2.30 -17.36 11.52
C LYS A 411 -2.22 -18.73 12.19
N ASP A 412 -1.53 -18.79 13.34
CA ASP A 412 -1.61 -19.92 14.26
C ASP A 412 -3.03 -20.12 14.74
#